data_934e9e8ead0f68130ae20f857251e567
#
_entry.id   934e9e8ead0f68130ae20f857251e567
#
_cell.length_a   1.000
_cell.length_b   1.000
_cell.length_c   1.000
_cell.angle_alpha   90.00
_cell.angle_beta   90.00
_cell.angle_gamma   90.00
#
_symmetry.space_group_name_H-M   'P 1'
#
loop_
_entity.id
_entity.type
_entity.pdbx_description
1 polymer ?
#
loop_
_entity_poly.entity_id
_entity_poly.type
_entity_poly.pdbx_seq_one_letter_code
_entity_poly.pdbx_strand_id
1 'polypeptide(L)'
;MTILIDYFLLTIFYCLGLRSSFFFDCQLSIVNSQLWNSVWPAGATMLGLGFGFALVLLIASEKLKVWVDPKVEQLHGALPNLDCGTCGFAGCGQYAKAVLENPELLGRCAPGGPETSQKIAGILSLQISDSGAVQKPIVHCHAHTNDKTYLAIYQGIETCISSNALANVQACKFGCLGFGDCVEACKFDALHIIDGLAAVDYDKCTGCTACSKACPRNLIEMVPFRYENMMTVACSSKETGKSTRSMCKVGCIGCGVCVKQTEQFTVEDNLARLDYEKYEATEQTETAMNKCPTKVIIYRGKTKNPQDKPGG
;
A
#
# COMPACT_ATOMS: atom_id res chain seq x y z
N MET A 1 22.00 31.14 -34.97
CA MET A 1 21.00 32.02 -34.33
C MET A 1 21.37 33.52 -34.47
N THR A 2 22.60 33.85 -34.74
CA THR A 2 23.10 35.22 -34.93
C THR A 2 22.81 35.81 -36.33
N ILE A 3 22.75 34.99 -37.35
CA ILE A 3 22.53 35.44 -38.77
C ILE A 3 21.07 35.88 -39.03
N LEU A 4 20.11 35.38 -38.28
CA LEU A 4 18.68 35.76 -38.43
C LEU A 4 18.34 37.10 -37.78
N ILE A 5 19.11 37.55 -36.80
CA ILE A 5 18.90 38.84 -36.11
C ILE A 5 19.46 39.97 -36.94
N ASP A 6 20.57 39.78 -37.64
CA ASP A 6 21.16 40.78 -38.51
C ASP A 6 20.30 41.06 -39.75
N TYR A 7 19.63 40.04 -40.29
CA TYR A 7 18.71 40.21 -41.42
C TYR A 7 17.42 40.97 -41.03
N PHE A 8 16.94 40.78 -39.79
CA PHE A 8 15.74 41.45 -39.29
C PHE A 8 16.00 42.93 -38.97
N LEU A 9 17.19 43.29 -38.51
CA LEU A 9 17.59 44.66 -38.24
C LEU A 9 17.89 45.43 -39.54
N LEU A 10 18.46 44.80 -40.55
CA LEU A 10 18.69 45.39 -41.87
C LEU A 10 17.38 45.71 -42.61
N THR A 11 16.36 44.88 -42.49
CA THR A 11 15.04 45.13 -43.10
C THR A 11 14.27 46.26 -42.43
N ILE A 12 14.43 46.47 -41.12
CA ILE A 12 13.80 47.61 -40.43
C ILE A 12 14.47 48.95 -40.80
N PHE A 13 15.80 48.96 -40.98
CA PHE A 13 16.54 50.16 -41.33
C PHE A 13 16.30 50.65 -42.80
N TYR A 14 15.99 49.65 -43.67
CA TYR A 14 15.68 49.99 -45.10
C TYR A 14 14.23 50.42 -45.31
N CYS A 15 13.28 50.05 -44.46
CA CYS A 15 11.88 50.47 -44.54
C CYS A 15 11.63 51.91 -44.10
N LEU A 16 12.59 52.57 -43.45
CA LEU A 16 12.42 53.96 -42.97
C LEU A 16 12.91 55.04 -43.92
N GLY A 17 13.45 54.75 -45.09
CA GLY A 17 14.18 55.76 -45.88
C GLY A 17 13.99 55.91 -47.38
N LEU A 18 13.12 55.18 -48.11
CA LEU A 18 12.96 55.43 -49.57
C LEU A 18 11.57 55.01 -50.10
N ARG A 19 10.84 56.01 -50.46
CA ARG A 19 9.58 56.04 -51.19
C ARG A 19 9.82 55.73 -52.67
N SER A 20 9.65 54.42 -53.07
CA SER A 20 9.35 54.12 -54.48
C SER A 20 8.68 52.73 -54.58
N SER A 21 7.44 52.80 -55.01
CA SER A 21 6.52 51.65 -55.11
C SER A 21 6.96 50.49 -56.04
N PHE A 22 7.96 50.72 -56.87
CA PHE A 22 8.41 49.80 -57.90
C PHE A 22 9.46 48.78 -57.41
N PHE A 23 10.19 49.12 -56.36
CA PHE A 23 11.18 48.15 -55.75
C PHE A 23 10.56 47.17 -54.80
N PHE A 24 9.40 47.45 -54.21
CA PHE A 24 8.75 46.62 -53.25
C PHE A 24 8.14 45.35 -53.87
N ASP A 25 7.58 45.47 -55.10
CA ASP A 25 6.95 44.32 -55.77
C ASP A 25 7.98 43.30 -56.28
N CYS A 26 9.16 43.75 -56.73
CA CYS A 26 10.19 42.87 -57.23
C CYS A 26 10.90 42.11 -56.13
N GLN A 27 11.10 42.71 -54.96
CA GLN A 27 11.72 42.07 -53.81
C GLN A 27 10.76 41.10 -53.11
N LEU A 28 9.48 41.42 -53.04
CA LEU A 28 8.46 40.52 -52.47
C LEU A 28 8.30 39.26 -53.34
N SER A 29 8.39 39.36 -54.64
CA SER A 29 8.28 38.22 -55.55
C SER A 29 9.50 37.29 -55.49
N ILE A 30 10.71 37.82 -55.30
CA ILE A 30 11.94 37.02 -55.15
C ILE A 30 11.98 36.33 -53.78
N VAL A 31 11.63 37.06 -52.71
CA VAL A 31 11.55 36.48 -51.36
C VAL A 31 10.48 35.43 -51.30
N ASN A 32 9.32 35.65 -51.93
CA ASN A 32 8.23 34.70 -51.97
C ASN A 32 8.60 33.41 -52.76
N SER A 33 9.33 33.53 -53.89
CA SER A 33 9.78 32.37 -54.63
C SER A 33 10.87 31.56 -53.91
N GLN A 34 11.79 32.22 -53.20
CA GLN A 34 12.82 31.55 -52.42
C GLN A 34 12.23 30.91 -51.16
N LEU A 35 11.33 31.58 -50.46
CA LEU A 35 10.58 31.01 -49.35
C LEU A 35 9.76 29.81 -49.78
N TRP A 36 9.05 29.90 -50.88
CA TRP A 36 8.25 28.81 -51.42
C TRP A 36 9.10 27.58 -51.80
N ASN A 37 10.26 27.81 -52.45
CA ASN A 37 11.18 26.73 -52.81
C ASN A 37 11.88 26.07 -51.61
N SER A 38 12.00 26.77 -50.46
CA SER A 38 12.62 26.23 -49.24
C SER A 38 11.61 25.57 -48.29
N VAL A 39 10.42 26.17 -48.16
CA VAL A 39 9.40 25.71 -47.22
C VAL A 39 8.64 24.51 -47.74
N TRP A 40 8.36 24.49 -49.07
CA TRP A 40 7.62 23.39 -49.67
C TRP A 40 8.31 22.00 -49.54
N PRO A 41 9.62 21.85 -49.87
CA PRO A 41 10.28 20.56 -49.70
C PRO A 41 10.42 20.15 -48.21
N ALA A 42 10.65 21.12 -47.32
CA ALA A 42 10.67 20.84 -45.87
C ALA A 42 9.29 20.38 -45.35
N GLY A 43 8.22 21.03 -45.80
CA GLY A 43 6.85 20.64 -45.48
C GLY A 43 6.50 19.24 -46.04
N ALA A 44 6.88 18.99 -47.30
CA ALA A 44 6.63 17.73 -47.94
C ALA A 44 7.41 16.57 -47.28
N THR A 45 8.66 16.79 -46.85
CA THR A 45 9.44 15.78 -46.13
C THR A 45 8.86 15.49 -44.72
N MET A 46 8.43 16.52 -44.00
CA MET A 46 7.78 16.33 -42.68
C MET A 46 6.44 15.60 -42.80
N LEU A 47 5.63 15.95 -43.80
CA LEU A 47 4.38 15.24 -44.05
C LEU A 47 4.62 13.77 -44.49
N GLY A 48 5.60 13.55 -45.34
CA GLY A 48 5.97 12.17 -45.79
C GLY A 48 6.47 11.32 -44.65
N LEU A 49 7.34 11.84 -43.80
CA LEU A 49 7.82 11.15 -42.61
C LEU A 49 6.68 10.89 -41.61
N GLY A 50 5.85 11.91 -41.35
CA GLY A 50 4.71 11.77 -40.42
C GLY A 50 3.71 10.72 -40.89
N PHE A 51 3.37 10.73 -42.20
CA PHE A 51 2.49 9.74 -42.78
C PHE A 51 3.11 8.35 -42.77
N GLY A 52 4.41 8.23 -43.08
CA GLY A 52 5.16 6.96 -43.02
C GLY A 52 5.16 6.36 -41.62
N PHE A 53 5.47 7.16 -40.59
CA PHE A 53 5.40 6.70 -39.18
C PHE A 53 3.99 6.33 -38.78
N ALA A 54 2.98 7.10 -39.14
CA ALA A 54 1.59 6.78 -38.83
C ALA A 54 1.17 5.43 -39.45
N LEU A 55 1.57 5.19 -40.68
CA LEU A 55 1.26 3.94 -41.40
C LEU A 55 1.98 2.74 -40.76
N VAL A 56 3.25 2.90 -40.37
CA VAL A 56 4.00 1.86 -39.63
C VAL A 56 3.35 1.55 -38.30
N LEU A 57 2.95 2.59 -37.52
CA LEU A 57 2.26 2.40 -36.25
C LEU A 57 0.89 1.74 -36.40
N LEU A 58 0.16 2.06 -37.47
CA LEU A 58 -1.14 1.45 -37.79
C LEU A 58 -0.97 -0.05 -38.08
N ILE A 59 -0.01 -0.42 -38.92
CA ILE A 59 0.30 -1.83 -39.24
C ILE A 59 0.82 -2.55 -38.00
N ALA A 60 1.69 -1.91 -37.21
CA ALA A 60 2.20 -2.46 -35.96
C ALA A 60 1.08 -2.68 -34.94
N SER A 61 0.16 -1.74 -34.80
CA SER A 61 -0.96 -1.86 -33.86
C SER A 61 -1.91 -3.02 -34.21
N GLU A 62 -2.14 -3.26 -35.49
CA GLU A 62 -2.97 -4.39 -35.90
C GLU A 62 -2.24 -5.74 -35.75
N LYS A 63 -0.95 -5.81 -36.14
CA LYS A 63 -0.18 -7.07 -36.04
C LYS A 63 0.26 -7.42 -34.62
N LEU A 64 0.47 -6.42 -33.75
CA LEU A 64 0.87 -6.60 -32.34
C LEU A 64 -0.31 -6.59 -31.39
N LYS A 65 -1.54 -6.55 -31.86
CA LYS A 65 -2.73 -6.60 -31.04
C LYS A 65 -2.76 -7.91 -30.26
N VAL A 66 -2.46 -7.83 -28.96
CA VAL A 66 -2.60 -8.97 -28.04
C VAL A 66 -4.08 -9.23 -27.85
N TRP A 67 -4.51 -10.42 -28.24
CA TRP A 67 -5.88 -10.86 -28.03
C TRP A 67 -6.09 -11.10 -26.53
N VAL A 68 -6.93 -10.33 -25.89
CA VAL A 68 -7.33 -10.51 -24.49
C VAL A 68 -8.69 -11.16 -24.47
N ASP A 69 -8.83 -12.24 -23.72
CA ASP A 69 -10.13 -12.91 -23.55
C ASP A 69 -11.13 -11.91 -22.93
N PRO A 70 -12.32 -11.72 -23.52
CA PRO A 70 -13.32 -10.81 -23.00
C PRO A 70 -13.77 -11.15 -21.57
N LYS A 71 -13.63 -12.40 -21.15
CA LYS A 71 -13.86 -12.80 -19.75
C LYS A 71 -12.82 -12.22 -18.80
N VAL A 72 -11.54 -12.15 -19.22
CA VAL A 72 -10.48 -11.53 -18.42
C VAL A 72 -10.76 -10.05 -18.21
N GLU A 73 -11.29 -9.36 -19.23
CA GLU A 73 -11.65 -7.95 -19.14
C GLU A 73 -12.83 -7.73 -18.17
N GLN A 74 -13.84 -8.60 -18.21
CA GLN A 74 -14.96 -8.56 -17.25
C GLN A 74 -14.48 -8.81 -15.81
N LEU A 75 -13.61 -9.81 -15.61
CA LEU A 75 -13.02 -10.11 -14.31
C LEU A 75 -12.14 -8.95 -13.81
N HIS A 76 -11.36 -8.33 -14.69
CA HIS A 76 -10.57 -7.16 -14.35
C HIS A 76 -11.43 -5.97 -13.95
N GLY A 77 -12.55 -5.75 -14.65
CA GLY A 77 -13.52 -4.70 -14.31
C GLY A 77 -14.24 -4.92 -12.97
N ALA A 78 -14.34 -6.17 -12.50
CA ALA A 78 -14.88 -6.50 -11.18
C ALA A 78 -13.89 -6.28 -10.02
N LEU A 79 -12.60 -6.18 -10.32
CA LEU A 79 -11.53 -5.97 -9.34
C LEU A 79 -11.37 -4.48 -8.98
N PRO A 80 -10.84 -4.14 -7.79
CA PRO A 80 -10.67 -2.75 -7.34
C PRO A 80 -9.56 -1.99 -8.09
N ASN A 81 -8.83 -2.61 -9.00
CA ASN A 81 -7.78 -2.02 -9.86
C ASN A 81 -6.70 -1.23 -9.11
N LEU A 82 -6.34 -1.68 -7.91
CA LEU A 82 -5.31 -1.05 -7.06
C LEU A 82 -3.90 -1.52 -7.38
N ASP A 83 -3.75 -2.60 -8.17
CA ASP A 83 -2.47 -3.24 -8.51
C ASP A 83 -1.51 -3.42 -7.32
N CYS A 84 -2.07 -3.67 -6.14
CA CYS A 84 -1.34 -3.70 -4.87
C CYS A 84 -0.44 -4.92 -4.68
N GLY A 85 -0.59 -5.97 -5.52
CA GLY A 85 0.21 -7.20 -5.46
C GLY A 85 -0.07 -8.12 -4.26
N THR A 86 -1.03 -7.82 -3.42
CA THR A 86 -1.36 -8.58 -2.19
C THR A 86 -1.79 -10.02 -2.47
N CYS A 87 -2.52 -10.23 -3.56
CA CYS A 87 -2.95 -11.55 -4.02
C CYS A 87 -1.80 -12.46 -4.50
N GLY A 88 -0.57 -11.95 -4.57
CA GLY A 88 0.62 -12.66 -5.05
C GLY A 88 0.89 -12.46 -6.55
N PHE A 89 0.09 -11.65 -7.24
CA PHE A 89 0.25 -11.34 -8.67
C PHE A 89 0.73 -9.89 -8.85
N ALA A 90 1.42 -9.59 -9.95
CA ALA A 90 2.00 -8.27 -10.19
C ALA A 90 0.96 -7.16 -10.43
N GLY A 91 -0.30 -7.52 -10.66
CA GLY A 91 -1.39 -6.58 -10.83
C GLY A 91 -2.73 -7.27 -10.99
N CYS A 92 -3.82 -6.49 -10.94
CA CYS A 92 -5.19 -7.00 -11.05
C CYS A 92 -5.46 -7.74 -12.36
N GLY A 93 -4.84 -7.30 -13.46
CA GLY A 93 -4.98 -7.97 -14.76
C GLY A 93 -4.36 -9.37 -14.79
N GLN A 94 -3.21 -9.58 -14.12
CA GLN A 94 -2.61 -10.91 -14.01
C GLN A 94 -3.41 -11.83 -13.09
N TYR A 95 -3.94 -11.29 -12.00
CA TYR A 95 -4.82 -12.02 -11.11
C TYR A 95 -6.11 -12.46 -11.83
N ALA A 96 -6.73 -11.59 -12.64
CA ALA A 96 -7.90 -11.92 -13.43
C ALA A 96 -7.65 -13.11 -14.39
N LYS A 97 -6.49 -13.13 -15.08
CA LYS A 97 -6.08 -14.27 -15.91
C LYS A 97 -5.88 -15.54 -15.11
N ALA A 98 -5.17 -15.44 -13.99
CA ALA A 98 -4.90 -16.58 -13.13
C ALA A 98 -6.17 -17.21 -12.54
N VAL A 99 -7.15 -16.39 -12.15
CA VAL A 99 -8.45 -16.88 -11.65
C VAL A 99 -9.27 -17.55 -12.74
N LEU A 100 -9.17 -17.08 -13.99
CA LEU A 100 -9.84 -17.72 -15.13
C LEU A 100 -9.27 -19.12 -15.40
N GLU A 101 -7.94 -19.26 -15.27
CA GLU A 101 -7.22 -20.53 -15.47
C GLU A 101 -7.38 -21.48 -14.27
N ASN A 102 -7.39 -20.92 -13.06
CA ASN A 102 -7.50 -21.68 -11.82
C ASN A 102 -8.50 -21.01 -10.84
N PRO A 103 -9.75 -21.46 -10.82
CA PRO A 103 -10.80 -20.94 -9.96
C PRO A 103 -10.52 -21.05 -8.45
N GLU A 104 -9.61 -21.93 -8.01
CA GLU A 104 -9.23 -22.06 -6.60
C GLU A 104 -8.53 -20.82 -6.04
N LEU A 105 -8.05 -19.93 -6.92
CA LEU A 105 -7.46 -18.66 -6.54
C LEU A 105 -8.49 -17.58 -6.17
N LEU A 106 -9.78 -17.90 -6.32
CA LEU A 106 -10.88 -17.01 -5.94
C LEU A 106 -10.79 -16.63 -4.45
N GLY A 107 -11.05 -15.35 -4.14
CA GLY A 107 -11.00 -14.85 -2.76
C GLY A 107 -9.65 -14.32 -2.30
N ARG A 108 -8.57 -14.45 -3.08
CA ARG A 108 -7.25 -13.92 -2.70
C ARG A 108 -7.12 -12.39 -2.78
N CYS A 109 -8.11 -11.70 -3.37
CA CYS A 109 -8.11 -10.25 -3.43
C CYS A 109 -8.59 -9.65 -2.10
N ALA A 110 -7.68 -9.44 -1.16
CA ALA A 110 -8.01 -8.86 0.15
C ALA A 110 -8.67 -7.47 0.07
N PRO A 111 -8.18 -6.51 -0.74
CA PRO A 111 -8.82 -5.19 -0.89
C PRO A 111 -10.22 -5.25 -1.50
N GLY A 112 -10.47 -6.25 -2.35
CA GLY A 112 -11.78 -6.44 -2.97
C GLY A 112 -12.83 -7.05 -2.04
N GLY A 113 -12.39 -7.75 -1.01
CA GLY A 113 -13.25 -8.39 -0.03
C GLY A 113 -14.21 -9.44 -0.59
N PRO A 114 -15.21 -9.85 0.20
CA PRO A 114 -16.18 -10.87 -0.19
C PRO A 114 -17.08 -10.42 -1.35
N GLU A 115 -17.38 -9.14 -1.46
CA GLU A 115 -18.22 -8.59 -2.54
C GLU A 115 -17.58 -8.79 -3.92
N THR A 116 -16.28 -8.51 -4.03
CA THR A 116 -15.53 -8.73 -5.27
C THR A 116 -15.46 -10.23 -5.61
N SER A 117 -15.24 -11.07 -4.60
CA SER A 117 -15.21 -12.52 -4.78
C SER A 117 -16.55 -13.05 -5.29
N GLN A 118 -17.69 -12.53 -4.79
CA GLN A 118 -19.02 -12.87 -5.26
C GLN A 118 -19.25 -12.44 -6.71
N LYS A 119 -18.83 -11.21 -7.08
CA LYS A 119 -18.94 -10.71 -8.47
C LYS A 119 -18.14 -11.59 -9.43
N ILE A 120 -16.90 -11.94 -9.07
CA ILE A 120 -16.04 -12.82 -9.88
C ILE A 120 -16.66 -14.21 -10.01
N ALA A 121 -17.18 -14.78 -8.92
CA ALA A 121 -17.85 -16.08 -8.97
C ALA A 121 -19.10 -16.06 -9.83
N GLY A 122 -19.87 -14.98 -9.80
CA GLY A 122 -21.02 -14.78 -10.70
C GLY A 122 -20.62 -14.79 -12.18
N ILE A 123 -19.51 -14.12 -12.53
CA ILE A 123 -18.98 -14.11 -13.91
C ILE A 123 -18.50 -15.52 -14.33
N LEU A 124 -17.90 -16.27 -13.42
CA LEU A 124 -17.39 -17.62 -13.68
C LEU A 124 -18.45 -18.72 -13.48
N SER A 125 -19.67 -18.36 -13.03
CA SER A 125 -20.75 -19.29 -12.69
C SER A 125 -20.35 -20.36 -11.65
N LEU A 126 -19.49 -19.95 -10.70
CA LEU A 126 -19.02 -20.78 -9.61
C LEU A 126 -19.86 -20.56 -8.35
N GLN A 127 -20.12 -21.66 -7.61
CA GLN A 127 -20.67 -21.51 -6.26
C GLN A 127 -19.52 -21.25 -5.28
N ILE A 128 -19.58 -20.14 -4.56
CA ILE A 128 -18.62 -19.85 -3.48
C ILE A 128 -19.09 -20.64 -2.26
N SER A 129 -18.30 -21.61 -1.85
CA SER A 129 -18.34 -22.11 -0.48
C SER A 129 -17.72 -21.02 0.40
N ASP A 130 -18.53 -20.41 1.24
CA ASP A 130 -18.27 -19.42 2.28
C ASP A 130 -16.96 -18.62 2.12
N SER A 131 -17.09 -17.37 1.70
CA SER A 131 -15.93 -16.46 1.60
C SER A 131 -15.39 -16.24 3.01
N GLY A 132 -14.25 -16.82 3.31
CA GLY A 132 -13.60 -16.76 4.62
C GLY A 132 -13.57 -15.35 5.22
N ALA A 133 -13.57 -15.25 6.53
CA ALA A 133 -13.57 -13.98 7.27
C ALA A 133 -12.49 -13.02 6.73
N VAL A 134 -12.85 -11.74 6.63
CA VAL A 134 -11.93 -10.69 6.14
C VAL A 134 -10.68 -10.65 7.00
N GLN A 135 -9.52 -10.86 6.39
CA GLN A 135 -8.24 -10.78 7.09
C GLN A 135 -7.91 -9.33 7.44
N LYS A 136 -7.66 -9.02 8.72
CA LYS A 136 -7.25 -7.69 9.16
C LYS A 136 -6.00 -7.77 10.04
N PRO A 137 -5.17 -6.72 10.06
CA PRO A 137 -3.94 -6.71 10.84
C PRO A 137 -4.22 -6.49 12.33
N ILE A 138 -3.57 -7.29 13.17
CA ILE A 138 -3.49 -7.06 14.62
C ILE A 138 -2.05 -6.73 14.98
N VAL A 139 -1.86 -5.66 15.75
CA VAL A 139 -0.55 -5.24 16.27
C VAL A 139 -0.32 -5.90 17.63
N HIS A 140 0.61 -6.84 17.70
CA HIS A 140 0.99 -7.55 18.95
C HIS A 140 1.96 -6.71 19.80
N CYS A 141 1.57 -5.49 20.10
CA CYS A 141 2.20 -4.61 21.07
C CYS A 141 1.15 -3.64 21.62
N HIS A 142 1.23 -3.33 22.93
CA HIS A 142 0.36 -2.37 23.59
C HIS A 142 1.15 -1.32 24.36
N ALA A 143 2.48 -1.38 24.30
CA ALA A 143 3.33 -0.44 25.02
C ALA A 143 3.43 0.88 24.26
N HIS A 144 2.97 1.95 24.89
CA HIS A 144 3.19 3.33 24.49
C HIS A 144 4.60 3.79 24.90
N THR A 145 5.01 4.99 24.51
CA THR A 145 6.34 5.54 24.81
C THR A 145 6.69 5.46 26.31
N ASN A 146 5.74 5.80 27.18
CA ASN A 146 5.92 5.80 28.63
C ASN A 146 5.96 4.40 29.28
N ASP A 147 5.56 3.37 28.56
CA ASP A 147 5.57 1.98 29.02
C ASP A 147 6.86 1.24 28.66
N LYS A 148 7.63 1.80 27.76
CA LYS A 148 8.86 1.23 27.22
C LYS A 148 10.09 1.72 27.99
N THR A 149 11.05 0.84 28.18
CA THR A 149 12.38 1.22 28.64
C THR A 149 13.31 1.39 27.42
N TYR A 150 13.80 2.61 27.23
CA TYR A 150 14.81 2.90 26.22
C TYR A 150 16.21 2.79 26.85
N LEU A 151 17.14 2.18 26.13
CA LEU A 151 18.53 2.00 26.58
C LEU A 151 19.43 3.09 26.01
N ALA A 152 19.08 3.66 24.86
CA ALA A 152 19.81 4.74 24.20
C ALA A 152 18.85 5.68 23.46
N ILE A 153 19.28 6.92 23.27
CA ILE A 153 18.61 7.87 22.39
C ILE A 153 19.04 7.54 20.96
N TYR A 154 18.09 7.16 20.13
CA TYR A 154 18.37 6.89 18.72
C TYR A 154 18.56 8.21 17.95
N GLN A 155 19.70 8.32 17.28
CA GLN A 155 20.02 9.44 16.39
C GLN A 155 20.45 8.87 15.04
N GLY A 156 19.51 8.65 14.17
CA GLY A 156 19.73 8.07 12.83
C GLY A 156 18.52 8.30 11.94
N ILE A 157 18.44 7.58 10.83
CA ILE A 157 17.30 7.61 9.93
C ILE A 157 16.08 7.10 10.69
N GLU A 158 15.02 7.90 10.78
CA GLU A 158 13.80 7.61 11.55
C GLU A 158 12.92 6.54 10.86
N THR A 159 13.48 5.33 10.71
CA THR A 159 12.77 4.15 10.21
C THR A 159 12.92 2.99 11.17
N CYS A 160 11.90 2.12 11.23
CA CYS A 160 11.94 0.90 12.05
C CYS A 160 13.05 -0.04 11.57
N ILE A 161 13.29 -0.14 10.27
CA ILE A 161 14.33 -0.99 9.69
C ILE A 161 15.71 -0.53 10.17
N SER A 162 16.04 0.75 10.06
CA SER A 162 17.33 1.31 10.47
C SER A 162 17.55 1.19 11.98
N SER A 163 16.54 1.52 12.78
CA SER A 163 16.61 1.39 14.23
C SER A 163 16.70 -0.07 14.69
N ASN A 164 16.06 -1.02 13.98
CA ASN A 164 16.10 -2.44 14.32
C ASN A 164 17.48 -3.07 14.01
N ALA A 165 18.25 -2.50 13.09
CA ALA A 165 19.61 -2.93 12.78
C ALA A 165 20.59 -2.60 13.90
N LEU A 166 20.27 -1.62 14.74
CA LEU A 166 21.08 -1.26 15.91
C LEU A 166 20.61 -2.02 17.15
N ALA A 167 21.54 -2.71 17.79
CA ALA A 167 21.25 -3.32 19.08
C ALA A 167 21.05 -2.25 20.17
N ASN A 168 20.15 -2.53 21.12
CA ASN A 168 20.04 -1.77 22.37
C ASN A 168 19.47 -0.34 22.27
N VAL A 169 18.69 0.00 21.26
CA VAL A 169 17.90 1.24 21.25
C VAL A 169 16.77 1.14 22.30
N GLN A 170 16.07 0.02 22.32
CA GLN A 170 14.96 -0.27 23.22
C GLN A 170 15.23 -1.58 23.95
N ALA A 171 14.93 -1.65 25.24
CA ALA A 171 15.16 -2.84 26.05
C ALA A 171 14.38 -4.07 25.54
N CYS A 172 13.14 -3.88 25.11
CA CYS A 172 12.33 -4.94 24.51
C CYS A 172 12.68 -5.12 23.03
N LYS A 173 13.30 -6.26 22.68
CA LYS A 173 13.63 -6.63 21.30
C LYS A 173 12.39 -6.89 20.43
N PHE A 174 11.29 -7.21 21.07
CA PHE A 174 10.03 -7.62 20.43
C PHE A 174 9.00 -6.49 20.35
N GLY A 175 9.27 -5.31 20.92
CA GLY A 175 8.30 -4.23 21.00
C GLY A 175 8.26 -3.35 19.76
N CYS A 176 7.16 -2.63 19.56
CA CYS A 176 7.03 -1.65 18.48
C CYS A 176 8.07 -0.53 18.66
N LEU A 177 8.77 -0.18 17.58
CA LEU A 177 9.77 0.90 17.57
C LEU A 177 9.13 2.28 17.42
N GLY A 178 7.99 2.37 16.74
CA GLY A 178 7.20 3.60 16.64
C GLY A 178 7.64 4.57 15.54
N PHE A 179 8.54 4.20 14.62
CA PHE A 179 9.01 5.09 13.53
C PHE A 179 8.08 5.12 12.30
N GLY A 180 7.15 4.15 12.15
CA GLY A 180 6.07 4.28 11.16
C GLY A 180 6.31 3.63 9.80
N ASP A 181 7.27 2.72 9.59
CA ASP A 181 7.45 2.00 8.32
C ASP A 181 6.16 1.31 7.87
N CYS A 182 5.34 0.81 8.80
CA CYS A 182 4.03 0.22 8.52
C CYS A 182 2.98 1.26 8.09
N VAL A 183 3.10 2.51 8.56
CA VAL A 183 2.25 3.64 8.15
C VAL A 183 2.59 4.05 6.73
N GLU A 184 3.88 4.19 6.43
CA GLU A 184 4.39 4.56 5.11
C GLU A 184 4.03 3.52 4.04
N ALA A 185 4.03 2.22 4.42
CA ALA A 185 3.59 1.14 3.54
C ALA A 185 2.07 1.10 3.30
N CYS A 186 1.26 1.82 4.09
CA CYS A 186 -0.19 1.78 4.01
C CYS A 186 -0.74 2.76 2.97
N LYS A 187 -1.21 2.24 1.83
CA LYS A 187 -1.84 3.05 0.77
C LYS A 187 -3.24 3.56 1.10
N PHE A 188 -3.84 3.08 2.20
CA PHE A 188 -5.24 3.34 2.56
C PHE A 188 -5.38 4.30 3.74
N ASP A 189 -4.28 4.86 4.23
CA ASP A 189 -4.27 5.74 5.42
C ASP A 189 -5.00 5.09 6.62
N ALA A 190 -4.78 3.78 6.79
CA ALA A 190 -5.42 2.98 7.84
C ALA A 190 -4.51 2.70 9.05
N LEU A 191 -3.26 3.19 9.04
CA LEU A 191 -2.33 3.06 10.15
C LEU A 191 -1.78 4.43 10.56
N HIS A 192 -1.62 4.60 11.86
CA HIS A 192 -1.04 5.81 12.44
C HIS A 192 -0.10 5.42 13.58
N ILE A 193 0.86 6.27 13.89
CA ILE A 193 1.66 6.13 15.11
C ILE A 193 1.04 7.04 16.18
N ILE A 194 0.59 6.44 17.28
CA ILE A 194 0.04 7.14 18.41
C ILE A 194 0.92 6.85 19.63
N ASP A 195 1.55 7.86 20.16
CA ASP A 195 2.46 7.76 21.31
C ASP A 195 3.48 6.61 21.18
N GLY A 196 4.16 6.56 20.01
CA GLY A 196 5.20 5.58 19.72
C GLY A 196 4.69 4.15 19.47
N LEU A 197 3.39 3.95 19.25
CA LEU A 197 2.77 2.67 18.96
C LEU A 197 1.96 2.73 17.66
N ALA A 198 2.06 1.70 16.84
CA ALA A 198 1.22 1.58 15.65
C ALA A 198 -0.23 1.26 16.03
N ALA A 199 -1.16 2.09 15.58
CA ALA A 199 -2.60 1.94 15.72
C ALA A 199 -3.25 1.73 14.35
N VAL A 200 -4.25 0.85 14.28
CA VAL A 200 -4.96 0.50 13.04
C VAL A 200 -6.36 1.12 13.08
N ASP A 201 -6.69 1.87 12.03
CA ASP A 201 -8.05 2.28 11.72
C ASP A 201 -8.74 1.15 10.94
N TYR A 202 -9.58 0.40 11.62
CA TYR A 202 -10.24 -0.77 11.06
C TYR A 202 -11.38 -0.44 10.07
N ASP A 203 -11.83 0.82 10.03
CA ASP A 203 -12.84 1.28 9.06
C ASP A 203 -12.20 1.51 7.69
N LYS A 204 -10.99 2.05 7.67
CA LYS A 204 -10.21 2.28 6.44
C LYS A 204 -9.43 1.04 5.99
N CYS A 205 -9.16 0.10 6.89
CA CYS A 205 -8.29 -1.04 6.61
C CYS A 205 -8.96 -2.04 5.66
N THR A 206 -8.28 -2.33 4.55
CA THR A 206 -8.71 -3.30 3.52
C THR A 206 -8.09 -4.69 3.69
N GLY A 207 -7.17 -4.90 4.64
CA GLY A 207 -6.50 -6.18 4.84
C GLY A 207 -5.37 -6.48 3.84
N CYS A 208 -4.80 -5.49 3.20
CA CYS A 208 -3.82 -5.66 2.10
C CYS A 208 -2.45 -6.23 2.49
N THR A 209 -2.17 -6.55 3.73
CA THR A 209 -0.92 -7.15 4.25
C THR A 209 0.35 -6.31 4.15
N ALA A 210 0.34 -5.14 3.53
CA ALA A 210 1.53 -4.31 3.31
C ALA A 210 2.23 -3.95 4.63
N CYS A 211 1.48 -3.61 5.67
CA CYS A 211 1.99 -3.29 7.00
C CYS A 211 2.68 -4.47 7.71
N SER A 212 2.15 -5.68 7.53
CA SER A 212 2.76 -6.90 8.08
C SER A 212 4.14 -7.17 7.47
N LYS A 213 4.26 -6.98 6.14
CA LYS A 213 5.53 -7.14 5.42
C LYS A 213 6.55 -6.04 5.74
N ALA A 214 6.08 -4.82 6.03
CA ALA A 214 6.93 -3.68 6.34
C ALA A 214 7.49 -3.71 7.77
N CYS A 215 6.90 -4.50 8.68
CA CYS A 215 7.32 -4.53 10.07
C CYS A 215 8.58 -5.41 10.27
N PRO A 216 9.78 -4.84 10.58
CA PRO A 216 11.00 -5.62 10.72
C PRO A 216 11.00 -6.54 11.96
N ARG A 217 10.06 -6.35 12.90
CA ARG A 217 9.89 -7.17 14.10
C ARG A 217 8.72 -8.14 14.02
N ASN A 218 8.04 -8.25 12.86
CA ASN A 218 6.90 -9.14 12.63
C ASN A 218 5.80 -8.99 13.70
N LEU A 219 5.52 -7.76 14.12
CA LEU A 219 4.53 -7.46 15.16
C LEU A 219 3.09 -7.44 14.64
N ILE A 220 2.92 -7.40 13.34
CA ILE A 220 1.62 -7.24 12.70
C ILE A 220 1.23 -8.56 12.06
N GLU A 221 0.27 -9.24 12.65
CA GLU A 221 -0.28 -10.51 12.19
C GLU A 221 -1.62 -10.28 11.48
N MET A 222 -1.85 -10.98 10.37
CA MET A 222 -3.13 -10.96 9.68
C MET A 222 -4.03 -12.05 10.29
N VAL A 223 -5.19 -11.63 10.76
CA VAL A 223 -6.11 -12.47 11.51
C VAL A 223 -7.51 -12.43 10.88
N PRO A 224 -8.23 -13.57 10.80
CA PRO A 224 -9.62 -13.58 10.33
C PRO A 224 -10.53 -12.86 11.32
N PHE A 225 -11.06 -11.69 10.91
CA PHE A 225 -12.00 -10.93 11.73
C PHE A 225 -13.41 -11.48 11.54
N ARG A 226 -13.84 -12.33 12.47
CA ARG A 226 -15.19 -12.89 12.51
C ARG A 226 -16.18 -12.00 13.27
N TYR A 227 -15.66 -11.10 14.11
CA TYR A 227 -16.40 -10.16 14.92
C TYR A 227 -15.94 -8.73 14.62
N GLU A 228 -16.74 -7.72 14.96
CA GLU A 228 -16.33 -6.32 14.85
C GLU A 228 -15.11 -6.00 15.70
N ASN A 229 -14.99 -6.68 16.84
CA ASN A 229 -13.86 -6.58 17.75
C ASN A 229 -13.29 -7.99 18.01
N MET A 230 -11.99 -8.11 17.82
CA MET A 230 -11.25 -9.33 18.10
C MET A 230 -10.39 -9.15 19.36
N MET A 231 -10.47 -10.11 20.26
CA MET A 231 -9.56 -10.15 21.41
C MET A 231 -8.17 -10.53 20.95
N THR A 232 -7.15 -9.94 21.55
CA THR A 232 -5.75 -10.25 21.24
C THR A 232 -4.87 -10.17 22.47
N VAL A 233 -3.77 -10.94 22.45
CA VAL A 233 -2.63 -10.74 23.34
C VAL A 233 -1.70 -9.72 22.68
N ALA A 234 -1.72 -8.48 23.18
CA ALA A 234 -0.96 -7.38 22.60
C ALA A 234 0.50 -7.35 23.11
N CYS A 235 1.20 -8.47 22.96
CA CYS A 235 2.61 -8.63 23.30
C CYS A 235 3.24 -9.70 22.40
N SER A 236 4.53 -9.55 22.11
CA SER A 236 5.34 -10.52 21.37
C SER A 236 6.61 -10.92 22.13
N SER A 237 6.78 -10.48 23.39
CA SER A 237 7.97 -10.79 24.17
C SER A 237 8.01 -12.27 24.56
N LYS A 238 9.12 -12.92 24.26
CA LYS A 238 9.42 -14.30 24.65
C LYS A 238 10.30 -14.38 25.89
N GLU A 239 10.64 -13.25 26.49
CA GLU A 239 11.49 -13.17 27.66
C GLU A 239 10.74 -13.63 28.92
N THR A 240 11.50 -14.00 29.95
CA THR A 240 10.90 -14.39 31.23
C THR A 240 10.09 -13.26 31.85
N GLY A 241 9.08 -13.55 32.64
CA GLY A 241 8.22 -12.54 33.26
C GLY A 241 8.97 -11.50 34.08
N LYS A 242 10.09 -11.86 34.72
CA LYS A 242 10.95 -10.92 35.45
C LYS A 242 11.65 -9.96 34.47
N SER A 243 12.23 -10.47 33.39
CA SER A 243 12.87 -9.68 32.34
C SER A 243 11.85 -8.75 31.65
N THR A 244 10.68 -9.29 31.31
CA THR A 244 9.61 -8.51 30.68
C THR A 244 9.17 -7.31 31.51
N ARG A 245 9.01 -7.49 32.84
CA ARG A 245 8.63 -6.40 33.77
C ARG A 245 9.69 -5.29 33.88
N SER A 246 10.96 -5.62 33.72
CA SER A 246 12.03 -4.61 33.74
C SER A 246 12.10 -3.80 32.44
N MET A 247 11.58 -4.35 31.33
CA MET A 247 11.64 -3.74 29.99
C MET A 247 10.35 -3.03 29.57
N CYS A 248 9.20 -3.47 30.10
CA CYS A 248 7.88 -3.01 29.66
C CYS A 248 6.85 -3.14 30.79
N LYS A 249 6.08 -2.08 31.02
CA LYS A 249 5.07 -2.04 32.10
C LYS A 249 3.85 -2.91 31.79
N VAL A 250 3.51 -3.08 30.51
CA VAL A 250 2.30 -3.74 30.02
C VAL A 250 2.58 -5.08 29.30
N GLY A 251 3.80 -5.61 29.39
CA GLY A 251 4.20 -6.83 28.68
C GLY A 251 3.61 -8.10 29.29
N CYS A 252 3.40 -9.15 28.47
CA CYS A 252 3.00 -10.47 28.94
C CYS A 252 4.13 -11.09 29.76
N ILE A 253 3.79 -11.59 30.97
CA ILE A 253 4.77 -12.22 31.89
C ILE A 253 4.70 -13.74 31.87
N GLY A 254 3.92 -14.33 30.97
CA GLY A 254 3.80 -15.78 30.85
C GLY A 254 3.16 -16.48 32.06
N CYS A 255 2.33 -15.77 32.84
CA CYS A 255 1.80 -16.28 34.11
C CYS A 255 0.75 -17.42 33.96
N GLY A 256 0.24 -17.68 32.77
CA GLY A 256 -0.71 -18.73 32.46
C GLY A 256 -2.12 -18.55 33.08
N VAL A 257 -2.46 -17.38 33.61
CA VAL A 257 -3.81 -17.13 34.17
C VAL A 257 -4.89 -17.24 33.11
N CYS A 258 -4.62 -16.78 31.88
CA CYS A 258 -5.57 -16.83 30.74
C CYS A 258 -5.89 -18.27 30.34
N VAL A 259 -4.89 -19.14 30.29
CA VAL A 259 -5.05 -20.56 29.95
C VAL A 259 -5.94 -21.32 30.96
N LYS A 260 -5.89 -20.91 32.22
CA LYS A 260 -6.76 -21.51 33.27
C LYS A 260 -8.23 -21.12 33.11
N GLN A 261 -8.55 -20.11 32.33
CA GLN A 261 -9.94 -19.64 32.15
C GLN A 261 -10.58 -20.28 30.91
N THR A 262 -9.81 -20.49 29.84
CA THR A 262 -10.30 -21.08 28.60
C THR A 262 -9.17 -21.76 27.82
N GLU A 263 -9.50 -22.81 27.09
CA GLU A 263 -8.57 -23.54 26.22
C GLU A 263 -8.19 -22.80 24.94
N GLN A 264 -8.81 -21.63 24.67
CA GLN A 264 -8.49 -20.81 23.51
C GLN A 264 -7.13 -20.12 23.64
N PHE A 265 -6.58 -20.03 24.85
CA PHE A 265 -5.24 -19.50 25.08
C PHE A 265 -4.25 -20.64 25.33
N THR A 266 -3.06 -20.48 24.77
CA THR A 266 -1.87 -21.29 25.04
C THR A 266 -0.75 -20.41 25.56
N VAL A 267 0.23 -20.98 26.26
CA VAL A 267 1.45 -20.29 26.67
C VAL A 267 2.64 -21.02 26.08
N GLU A 268 3.32 -20.35 25.15
CA GLU A 268 4.54 -20.84 24.52
C GLU A 268 5.64 -19.79 24.65
N ASP A 269 6.85 -20.22 24.95
CA ASP A 269 8.01 -19.32 25.09
C ASP A 269 7.72 -18.13 26.05
N ASN A 270 7.11 -18.37 27.21
CA ASN A 270 6.69 -17.33 28.18
C ASN A 270 5.66 -16.30 27.64
N LEU A 271 5.04 -16.55 26.52
CA LEU A 271 4.06 -15.67 25.87
C LEU A 271 2.73 -16.38 25.75
N ALA A 272 1.66 -15.73 26.21
CA ALA A 272 0.30 -16.18 25.93
C ALA A 272 -0.04 -15.95 24.46
N ARG A 273 -0.66 -16.92 23.83
CA ARG A 273 -1.18 -16.84 22.44
C ARG A 273 -2.65 -17.17 22.43
N LEU A 274 -3.38 -16.54 21.55
CA LEU A 274 -4.79 -16.82 21.26
C LEU A 274 -4.88 -17.55 19.92
N ASP A 275 -5.64 -18.64 19.87
CA ASP A 275 -5.94 -19.33 18.61
C ASP A 275 -7.08 -18.59 17.89
N TYR A 276 -6.73 -17.79 16.89
CA TYR A 276 -7.69 -16.98 16.13
C TYR A 276 -8.63 -17.81 15.25
N GLU A 277 -8.24 -19.00 14.86
CA GLU A 277 -9.10 -19.90 14.08
C GLU A 277 -10.24 -20.48 14.91
N LYS A 278 -9.98 -20.70 16.20
CA LYS A 278 -10.94 -21.25 17.16
C LYS A 278 -11.54 -20.18 18.08
N TYR A 279 -11.19 -18.90 17.85
CA TYR A 279 -11.65 -17.84 18.74
C TYR A 279 -13.16 -17.69 18.71
N GLU A 280 -13.75 -17.77 19.89
CA GLU A 280 -15.14 -17.48 20.19
C GLU A 280 -15.22 -16.48 21.35
N ALA A 281 -16.04 -15.43 21.16
CA ALA A 281 -16.27 -14.44 22.20
C ALA A 281 -17.19 -15.07 23.28
N THR A 282 -16.60 -15.52 24.38
CA THR A 282 -17.31 -16.15 25.50
C THR A 282 -17.05 -15.37 26.80
N GLU A 283 -17.91 -15.57 27.82
CA GLU A 283 -17.71 -15.00 29.16
C GLU A 283 -16.37 -15.43 29.76
N GLN A 284 -15.88 -16.61 29.40
CA GLN A 284 -14.59 -17.13 29.88
C GLN A 284 -13.42 -16.32 29.28
N THR A 285 -13.50 -15.93 28.01
CA THR A 285 -12.48 -15.10 27.36
C THR A 285 -12.44 -13.70 27.96
N GLU A 286 -13.60 -13.09 28.27
CA GLU A 286 -13.68 -11.82 28.99
C GLU A 286 -13.12 -11.93 30.42
N THR A 287 -13.41 -13.02 31.12
CA THR A 287 -12.83 -13.31 32.44
C THR A 287 -11.31 -13.43 32.38
N ALA A 288 -10.76 -14.06 31.31
CA ALA A 288 -9.32 -14.15 31.09
C ALA A 288 -8.69 -12.76 30.89
N MET A 289 -9.33 -11.87 30.13
CA MET A 289 -8.90 -10.49 29.92
C MET A 289 -8.91 -9.72 31.25
N ASN A 290 -10.00 -9.78 32.02
CA ASN A 290 -10.16 -9.03 33.26
C ASN A 290 -9.18 -9.49 34.36
N LYS A 291 -8.86 -10.79 34.41
CA LYS A 291 -7.90 -11.37 35.36
C LYS A 291 -6.44 -11.20 34.94
N CYS A 292 -6.17 -10.67 33.74
CA CYS A 292 -4.80 -10.48 33.29
C CYS A 292 -4.08 -9.42 34.14
N PRO A 293 -2.99 -9.78 34.84
CA PRO A 293 -2.33 -8.85 35.79
C PRO A 293 -1.62 -7.69 35.11
N THR A 294 -1.24 -7.82 33.84
CA THR A 294 -0.59 -6.78 33.05
C THR A 294 -1.53 -6.12 32.03
N LYS A 295 -2.81 -6.53 32.02
CA LYS A 295 -3.84 -6.03 31.09
C LYS A 295 -3.41 -6.05 29.63
N VAL A 296 -2.61 -7.04 29.25
CA VAL A 296 -2.06 -7.18 27.90
C VAL A 296 -3.05 -7.81 26.91
N ILE A 297 -4.14 -8.41 27.44
CA ILE A 297 -5.23 -8.96 26.63
C ILE A 297 -6.23 -7.81 26.42
N ILE A 298 -6.43 -7.42 25.16
CA ILE A 298 -7.25 -6.27 24.80
C ILE A 298 -8.08 -6.59 23.56
N TYR A 299 -9.08 -5.78 23.30
CA TYR A 299 -9.83 -5.80 22.04
C TYR A 299 -9.17 -4.93 20.97
N ARG A 300 -9.22 -5.41 19.74
CA ARG A 300 -8.84 -4.67 18.52
C ARG A 300 -10.00 -4.76 17.53
N GLY A 301 -10.42 -3.66 16.94
CA GLY A 301 -11.56 -3.64 16.01
C GLY A 301 -12.10 -2.24 15.76
N LYS A 302 -13.31 -2.15 15.22
CA LYS A 302 -13.96 -0.90 14.84
C LYS A 302 -14.33 -0.02 16.03
N THR A 303 -14.77 -0.60 17.13
CA THR A 303 -14.99 0.16 18.37
C THR A 303 -13.65 0.47 19.01
N LYS A 304 -13.31 1.76 19.06
CA LYS A 304 -12.11 2.24 19.75
C LYS A 304 -12.15 1.75 21.19
N ASN A 305 -11.16 0.97 21.58
CA ASN A 305 -10.93 0.71 23.00
C ASN A 305 -10.84 2.09 23.70
N PRO A 306 -11.55 2.33 24.81
CA PRO A 306 -11.46 3.61 25.55
C PRO A 306 -10.02 4.00 25.91
N GLN A 307 -9.09 3.05 25.91
CA GLN A 307 -7.66 3.26 26.20
C GLN A 307 -6.85 3.68 24.96
N ASP A 308 -7.39 3.56 23.74
CA ASP A 308 -6.76 4.00 22.49
C ASP A 308 -7.16 5.44 22.09
N LYS A 309 -7.79 6.20 22.98
CA LYS A 309 -8.00 7.63 22.74
C LYS A 309 -6.65 8.32 22.63
N PRO A 310 -6.36 9.06 21.53
CA PRO A 310 -5.24 9.98 21.54
C PRO A 310 -5.44 10.90 22.75
N GLY A 311 -4.45 10.93 23.63
CA GLY A 311 -4.49 11.76 24.81
C GLY A 311 -4.90 13.17 24.44
N GLY A 312 -5.96 13.68 25.09
CA GLY A 312 -6.32 15.08 25.08
C GLY A 312 -5.31 15.90 25.85
#